data_c240f3261ca8388c21c9b08403ca27b5
#
_entry.id   c240f3261ca8388c21c9b08403ca27b5
#
_cell.length_a   1.000
_cell.length_b   1.000
_cell.length_c   1.000
_cell.angle_alpha   90.00
_cell.angle_beta   90.00
_cell.angle_gamma   90.00
#
_symmetry.space_group_name_H-M   'P 1'
#
loop_
_entity.id
_entity.type
_entity.pdbx_description
1 polymer ?
#
loop_
_entity_poly.entity_id
_entity_poly.type
_entity_poly.pdbx_seq_one_letter_code
_entity_poly.pdbx_strand_id
1 'polypeptide(L)'
;SIQFDFVFGSDEYLEFVNSVNDAFGFFLSGPNINGPYTNNAINIALIPNTTDPVTINTVNDVVNAAYYVDNGDGFTAPFNTDAFYVQYDGLTVRLTAKAAVTCGEVHHIKIAVGDASDTVWDSAVFLEGGSFTSSPFIPDLAPGPGIVGDTLYESCFDVTFIFTRTGDSTNTAAVDLVVGGTATPGVDYIPALPSQIVFPPFVTEIPITMNAVIDADGPETILITVI
;
A
#
# COMPACT_ATOMS: atom_id res chain seq x y z
N SER A 1 12.80 -2.08 -4.50
CA SER A 1 11.48 -2.69 -4.21
C SER A 1 10.53 -2.51 -5.39
N ILE A 2 9.47 -3.29 -5.40
CA ILE A 2 8.30 -3.09 -6.24
C ILE A 2 7.08 -2.89 -5.34
N GLN A 3 6.15 -2.08 -5.78
CA GLN A 3 4.85 -1.92 -5.15
C GLN A 3 3.78 -1.52 -6.16
N PHE A 4 2.52 -1.77 -5.81
CA PHE A 4 1.34 -1.25 -6.50
C PHE A 4 0.14 -1.30 -5.56
N ASP A 5 -0.84 -0.46 -5.84
CA ASP A 5 -2.05 -0.34 -5.04
C ASP A 5 -3.21 -1.05 -5.72
N PHE A 6 -4.06 -1.66 -4.90
CA PHE A 6 -5.20 -2.45 -5.37
C PHE A 6 -6.38 -2.39 -4.40
N VAL A 7 -7.55 -2.75 -4.92
CA VAL A 7 -8.77 -3.05 -4.17
C VAL A 7 -9.26 -4.42 -4.62
N PHE A 8 -9.59 -5.29 -3.68
CA PHE A 8 -10.26 -6.56 -3.94
C PHE A 8 -11.75 -6.41 -3.66
N GLY A 9 -12.59 -7.01 -4.49
CA GLY A 9 -14.05 -7.02 -4.32
C GLY A 9 -14.65 -8.39 -4.64
N SER A 10 -15.75 -8.75 -3.97
CA SER A 10 -16.45 -10.01 -4.16
C SER A 10 -17.95 -9.85 -3.92
N ASP A 11 -18.74 -10.57 -4.69
CA ASP A 11 -20.18 -10.76 -4.49
C ASP A 11 -20.49 -11.79 -3.39
N GLU A 12 -19.48 -12.42 -2.79
CA GLU A 12 -19.65 -13.40 -1.71
C GLU A 12 -19.67 -12.80 -0.30
N TYR A 13 -19.46 -11.50 -0.18
CA TYR A 13 -19.63 -10.78 1.07
C TYR A 13 -21.13 -10.53 1.34
N LEU A 14 -21.67 -10.65 2.57
CA LEU A 14 -21.06 -11.27 3.77
C LEU A 14 -21.57 -12.70 3.94
N GLU A 15 -22.54 -13.11 3.11
CA GLU A 15 -23.36 -14.31 3.26
C GLU A 15 -22.54 -15.60 3.21
N PHE A 16 -21.47 -15.57 2.45
CA PHE A 16 -20.64 -16.76 2.18
C PHE A 16 -19.32 -16.76 2.95
N VAL A 17 -19.04 -15.74 3.75
CA VAL A 17 -17.86 -15.68 4.62
C VAL A 17 -17.81 -16.93 5.52
N ASN A 18 -16.68 -17.63 5.54
CA ASN A 18 -16.44 -18.92 6.18
C ASN A 18 -17.17 -20.13 5.53
N SER A 19 -17.90 -19.95 4.44
CA SER A 19 -18.51 -21.02 3.67
C SER A 19 -17.73 -21.33 2.40
N VAL A 20 -17.30 -20.30 1.72
CA VAL A 20 -16.39 -20.30 0.57
C VAL A 20 -15.23 -19.36 0.85
N ASN A 21 -14.30 -19.19 -0.06
CA ASN A 21 -13.16 -18.33 0.20
C ASN A 21 -12.54 -17.77 -1.08
N ASP A 22 -13.22 -16.84 -1.68
CA ASP A 22 -12.64 -16.11 -2.80
C ASP A 22 -11.39 -15.35 -2.39
N ALA A 23 -10.40 -15.43 -3.23
CA ALA A 23 -9.06 -14.98 -2.92
C ALA A 23 -8.38 -14.24 -4.06
N PHE A 24 -7.56 -13.28 -3.68
CA PHE A 24 -6.63 -12.61 -4.55
C PHE A 24 -5.19 -12.95 -4.19
N GLY A 25 -4.37 -13.20 -5.21
CA GLY A 25 -2.95 -13.44 -5.02
C GLY A 25 -2.12 -12.66 -6.03
N PHE A 26 -1.02 -12.09 -5.54
CA PHE A 26 -0.02 -11.43 -6.34
C PHE A 26 1.32 -12.10 -6.11
N PHE A 27 1.64 -13.04 -6.99
CA PHE A 27 2.77 -13.95 -6.83
C PHE A 27 4.01 -13.39 -7.50
N LEU A 28 5.01 -13.08 -6.69
CA LEU A 28 6.31 -12.58 -7.12
C LEU A 28 7.34 -13.69 -7.06
N SER A 29 8.09 -13.91 -8.14
CA SER A 29 9.23 -14.82 -8.19
C SER A 29 10.43 -14.20 -8.89
N GLY A 30 11.63 -14.70 -8.60
CA GLY A 30 12.88 -14.23 -9.19
C GLY A 30 14.08 -14.41 -8.27
N PRO A 31 15.24 -13.82 -8.60
CA PRO A 31 16.43 -13.91 -7.79
C PRO A 31 16.20 -13.45 -6.35
N ASN A 32 16.68 -14.25 -5.39
CA ASN A 32 16.55 -14.04 -3.94
C ASN A 32 15.10 -14.06 -3.41
N ILE A 33 14.13 -14.46 -4.22
CA ILE A 33 12.76 -14.76 -3.77
C ILE A 33 12.68 -16.26 -3.47
N ASN A 34 12.22 -16.60 -2.26
CA ASN A 34 12.07 -17.99 -1.85
C ASN A 34 10.79 -18.16 -1.02
N GLY A 35 9.74 -18.61 -1.68
CA GLY A 35 8.41 -18.79 -1.11
C GLY A 35 7.81 -20.18 -1.39
N PRO A 36 6.63 -20.45 -0.85
CA PRO A 36 5.99 -21.75 -0.91
C PRO A 36 5.27 -22.05 -2.23
N TYR A 37 5.14 -21.06 -3.13
CA TYR A 37 4.37 -21.20 -4.36
C TYR A 37 5.25 -21.66 -5.54
N THR A 38 4.61 -22.02 -6.65
CA THR A 38 5.30 -22.42 -7.89
C THR A 38 6.39 -21.42 -8.26
N ASN A 39 7.56 -21.93 -8.67
CA ASN A 39 8.77 -21.15 -8.96
C ASN A 39 9.32 -20.38 -7.75
N ASN A 40 9.17 -20.92 -6.56
CA ASN A 40 9.54 -20.28 -5.29
C ASN A 40 8.89 -18.90 -5.08
N ALA A 41 7.73 -18.65 -5.67
CA ALA A 41 7.06 -17.37 -5.54
C ALA A 41 6.56 -17.12 -4.11
N ILE A 42 6.51 -15.85 -3.74
CA ILE A 42 5.79 -15.35 -2.55
C ILE A 42 4.51 -14.67 -2.99
N ASN A 43 3.45 -14.74 -2.16
CA ASN A 43 2.30 -13.86 -2.33
C ASN A 43 2.60 -12.53 -1.64
N ILE A 44 2.45 -11.42 -2.35
CA ILE A 44 2.65 -10.07 -1.82
C ILE A 44 1.35 -9.27 -1.67
N ALA A 45 0.21 -9.85 -2.05
CA ALA A 45 -1.12 -9.31 -1.75
C ALA A 45 -1.53 -9.74 -0.32
N LEU A 46 -0.98 -9.05 0.66
CA LEU A 46 -1.17 -9.35 2.06
C LEU A 46 -1.92 -8.21 2.76
N ILE A 47 -2.58 -8.55 3.85
CA ILE A 47 -3.18 -7.56 4.74
C ILE A 47 -2.05 -6.82 5.46
N PRO A 48 -2.10 -5.48 5.55
CA PRO A 48 -1.04 -4.68 6.15
C PRO A 48 -0.61 -5.18 7.55
N ASN A 49 0.70 -5.29 7.75
CA ASN A 49 1.32 -5.74 9.00
C ASN A 49 1.00 -7.20 9.41
N THR A 50 0.55 -8.02 8.48
CA THR A 50 0.30 -9.45 8.68
C THR A 50 1.00 -10.30 7.63
N THR A 51 0.90 -11.62 7.75
CA THR A 51 1.26 -12.60 6.72
C THR A 51 0.03 -13.20 6.02
N ASP A 52 -1.15 -12.69 6.32
CA ASP A 52 -2.40 -13.23 5.83
C ASP A 52 -2.70 -12.73 4.42
N PRO A 53 -3.07 -13.60 3.48
CA PRO A 53 -3.47 -13.21 2.14
C PRO A 53 -4.82 -12.47 2.18
N VAL A 54 -5.08 -11.68 1.15
CA VAL A 54 -6.38 -11.02 0.97
C VAL A 54 -7.38 -12.02 0.41
N THR A 55 -8.40 -12.34 1.22
CA THR A 55 -9.52 -13.22 0.89
C THR A 55 -10.78 -12.73 1.60
N ILE A 56 -11.97 -13.21 1.22
CA ILE A 56 -13.20 -12.84 1.93
C ILE A 56 -13.19 -13.30 3.39
N ASN A 57 -12.51 -14.40 3.71
CA ASN A 57 -12.44 -14.92 5.09
C ASN A 57 -11.39 -14.18 5.94
N THR A 58 -10.46 -13.45 5.35
CA THR A 58 -9.43 -12.71 6.07
C THR A 58 -9.69 -11.21 6.14
N VAL A 59 -10.57 -10.67 5.30
CA VAL A 59 -11.04 -9.28 5.35
C VAL A 59 -12.55 -9.28 5.24
N ASN A 60 -13.25 -8.95 6.32
CA ASN A 60 -14.71 -8.85 6.36
C ASN A 60 -15.13 -7.96 7.55
N ASP A 61 -16.42 -7.91 7.87
CA ASP A 61 -16.96 -7.10 8.95
C ASP A 61 -16.49 -7.48 10.37
N VAL A 62 -15.91 -8.67 10.53
CA VAL A 62 -15.41 -9.19 11.81
C VAL A 62 -13.87 -9.29 11.82
N VAL A 63 -13.29 -9.86 10.75
CA VAL A 63 -11.86 -10.11 10.66
C VAL A 63 -11.21 -9.01 9.84
N ASN A 64 -10.21 -8.32 10.42
CA ASN A 64 -9.54 -7.20 9.79
C ASN A 64 -10.52 -6.13 9.26
N ALA A 65 -11.58 -5.87 10.01
CA ALA A 65 -12.71 -5.03 9.61
C ALA A 65 -12.32 -3.58 9.23
N ALA A 66 -11.17 -3.09 9.70
CA ALA A 66 -10.65 -1.79 9.30
C ALA A 66 -10.27 -1.71 7.80
N TYR A 67 -10.11 -2.85 7.15
CA TYR A 67 -9.79 -2.95 5.71
C TYR A 67 -10.99 -3.34 4.85
N TYR A 68 -12.16 -3.57 5.46
CA TYR A 68 -13.41 -3.95 4.78
C TYR A 68 -14.29 -2.74 4.53
N VAL A 69 -14.94 -2.73 3.38
CA VAL A 69 -15.96 -1.75 2.97
C VAL A 69 -17.21 -2.52 2.56
N ASP A 70 -18.28 -2.34 3.32
CA ASP A 70 -19.61 -2.83 2.98
C ASP A 70 -20.17 -2.04 1.80
N ASN A 71 -20.54 -2.70 0.72
CA ASN A 71 -21.13 -2.11 -0.48
C ASN A 71 -22.60 -2.55 -0.69
N GLY A 72 -23.17 -3.26 0.29
CA GLY A 72 -24.58 -3.68 0.29
C GLY A 72 -24.79 -5.08 -0.29
N ASP A 73 -26.06 -5.43 -0.47
CA ASP A 73 -26.54 -6.79 -0.81
C ASP A 73 -26.99 -6.93 -2.28
N GLY A 74 -26.69 -5.97 -3.13
CA GLY A 74 -27.12 -5.95 -4.53
C GLY A 74 -28.61 -5.68 -4.77
N PHE A 75 -29.44 -5.61 -3.72
CA PHE A 75 -30.89 -5.51 -3.84
C PHE A 75 -31.47 -4.31 -3.10
N THR A 76 -30.80 -3.82 -2.05
CA THR A 76 -31.30 -2.78 -1.17
C THR A 76 -30.59 -1.45 -1.41
N ALA A 77 -31.32 -0.45 -1.94
CA ALA A 77 -30.77 0.89 -2.11
C ALA A 77 -30.29 1.46 -0.75
N PRO A 78 -29.23 2.29 -0.73
CA PRO A 78 -28.57 2.91 -1.87
C PRO A 78 -27.34 2.14 -2.40
N PHE A 79 -26.95 1.05 -1.76
CA PHE A 79 -25.73 0.32 -2.10
C PHE A 79 -25.94 -0.59 -3.29
N ASN A 80 -24.94 -0.75 -4.11
CA ASN A 80 -24.75 -1.64 -5.28
C ASN A 80 -26.01 -1.93 -6.15
N THR A 81 -27.01 -1.08 -6.09
CA THR A 81 -28.24 -1.17 -6.93
C THR A 81 -28.16 -0.31 -8.18
N ASP A 82 -27.14 0.53 -8.32
CA ASP A 82 -26.91 1.39 -9.49
C ASP A 82 -25.86 0.79 -10.40
N ALA A 83 -26.22 0.41 -11.61
CA ALA A 83 -25.31 -0.16 -12.61
C ALA A 83 -24.14 0.77 -13.02
N PHE A 84 -24.15 2.02 -12.63
CA PHE A 84 -23.04 2.96 -12.83
C PHE A 84 -21.89 2.71 -11.86
N TYR A 85 -22.18 2.15 -10.69
CA TYR A 85 -21.18 1.85 -9.65
C TYR A 85 -20.78 0.37 -9.67
N VAL A 86 -19.71 0.05 -8.92
CA VAL A 86 -19.29 -1.33 -8.71
C VAL A 86 -20.37 -2.09 -7.96
N GLN A 87 -20.73 -3.29 -8.43
CA GLN A 87 -21.84 -4.09 -7.93
C GLN A 87 -21.45 -5.14 -6.88
N TYR A 88 -20.15 -5.36 -6.60
CA TYR A 88 -19.68 -6.29 -5.58
C TYR A 88 -20.23 -5.93 -4.20
N ASP A 89 -20.70 -6.92 -3.44
CA ASP A 89 -21.33 -6.74 -2.14
C ASP A 89 -20.36 -6.22 -1.07
N GLY A 90 -19.09 -6.54 -1.23
CA GLY A 90 -18.03 -6.00 -0.39
C GLY A 90 -16.72 -5.77 -1.12
N LEU A 91 -15.94 -4.86 -0.57
CA LEU A 91 -14.65 -4.44 -1.12
C LEU A 91 -13.62 -4.32 0.02
N THR A 92 -12.35 -4.38 -0.32
CA THR A 92 -11.33 -3.84 0.59
C THR A 92 -11.21 -2.34 0.45
N VAL A 93 -10.67 -1.67 1.45
CA VAL A 93 -10.04 -0.36 1.23
C VAL A 93 -8.87 -0.52 0.25
N ARG A 94 -8.32 0.59 -0.25
CA ARG A 94 -7.08 0.54 -1.04
C ARG A 94 -5.96 -0.06 -0.21
N LEU A 95 -5.37 -1.15 -0.70
CA LEU A 95 -4.25 -1.86 -0.11
C LEU A 95 -3.02 -1.75 -1.01
N THR A 96 -1.84 -1.85 -0.43
CA THR A 96 -0.56 -1.80 -1.15
C THR A 96 0.13 -3.16 -1.09
N ALA A 97 0.35 -3.78 -2.24
CA ALA A 97 1.25 -4.92 -2.39
C ALA A 97 2.68 -4.42 -2.58
N LYS A 98 3.62 -4.92 -1.77
CA LYS A 98 5.00 -4.43 -1.74
C LYS A 98 5.99 -5.56 -1.48
N ALA A 99 7.11 -5.56 -2.20
CA ALA A 99 8.21 -6.49 -1.93
C ALA A 99 9.58 -5.93 -2.30
N ALA A 100 10.59 -6.38 -1.58
CA ALA A 100 11.98 -6.18 -1.97
C ALA A 100 12.33 -7.05 -3.18
N VAL A 101 13.05 -6.50 -4.14
CA VAL A 101 13.55 -7.19 -5.33
C VAL A 101 15.02 -6.88 -5.54
N THR A 102 15.75 -7.77 -6.20
CA THR A 102 17.14 -7.54 -6.58
C THR A 102 17.21 -6.55 -7.74
N CYS A 103 17.93 -5.46 -7.55
CA CYS A 103 18.09 -4.43 -8.57
C CYS A 103 18.82 -4.97 -9.80
N GLY A 104 18.35 -4.60 -10.99
CA GLY A 104 18.94 -5.02 -12.27
C GLY A 104 18.61 -6.45 -12.71
N GLU A 105 17.87 -7.19 -11.92
CA GLU A 105 17.48 -8.57 -12.22
C GLU A 105 16.02 -8.66 -12.69
N VAL A 106 15.74 -9.72 -13.45
CA VAL A 106 14.38 -9.98 -13.94
C VAL A 106 13.56 -10.72 -12.87
N HIS A 107 12.42 -10.16 -12.55
CA HIS A 107 11.43 -10.75 -11.67
C HIS A 107 10.12 -11.00 -12.43
N HIS A 108 9.40 -12.03 -12.04
CA HIS A 108 8.12 -12.40 -12.65
C HIS A 108 7.00 -12.14 -11.65
N ILE A 109 5.94 -11.54 -12.15
CA ILE A 109 4.74 -11.26 -11.38
C ILE A 109 3.57 -12.01 -12.03
N LYS A 110 2.79 -12.73 -11.21
CA LYS A 110 1.55 -13.36 -11.62
C LYS A 110 0.42 -12.88 -10.73
N ILE A 111 -0.57 -12.25 -11.34
CA ILE A 111 -1.82 -11.86 -10.69
C ILE A 111 -2.81 -13.00 -10.86
N ALA A 112 -3.49 -13.38 -9.77
CA ALA A 112 -4.53 -14.39 -9.81
C ALA A 112 -5.71 -13.97 -8.91
N VAL A 113 -6.91 -14.04 -9.46
CA VAL A 113 -8.17 -14.03 -8.71
C VAL A 113 -8.68 -15.46 -8.79
N GLY A 114 -9.12 -16.00 -7.69
CA GLY A 114 -9.58 -17.37 -7.59
C GLY A 114 -10.83 -17.46 -6.76
N ASP A 115 -11.79 -18.15 -7.32
CA ASP A 115 -12.99 -18.61 -6.70
C ASP A 115 -12.69 -19.98 -6.08
N ALA A 116 -12.89 -20.11 -4.78
CA ALA A 116 -12.54 -21.31 -4.04
C ALA A 116 -13.78 -21.93 -3.38
N SER A 117 -14.00 -23.17 -3.73
CA SER A 117 -15.08 -24.07 -3.26
C SER A 117 -16.28 -24.17 -4.18
N ASP A 118 -16.61 -23.20 -4.98
CA ASP A 118 -17.66 -23.28 -5.98
C ASP A 118 -17.29 -22.53 -7.28
N THR A 119 -18.22 -22.11 -8.08
CA THR A 119 -18.04 -21.38 -9.35
C THR A 119 -19.18 -20.41 -9.58
N VAL A 120 -19.73 -19.89 -8.50
CA VAL A 120 -20.89 -19.00 -8.51
C VAL A 120 -20.50 -17.74 -7.74
N TRP A 121 -20.92 -16.60 -8.25
CA TRP A 121 -20.57 -15.26 -7.78
C TRP A 121 -19.14 -14.86 -8.14
N ASP A 122 -18.97 -13.62 -8.47
CA ASP A 122 -17.72 -13.14 -9.06
C ASP A 122 -16.88 -12.38 -8.03
N SER A 123 -15.56 -12.50 -8.18
CA SER A 123 -14.59 -11.66 -7.50
C SER A 123 -13.69 -10.95 -8.48
N ALA A 124 -13.21 -9.76 -8.11
CA ALA A 124 -12.30 -8.99 -8.93
C ALA A 124 -11.23 -8.27 -8.10
N VAL A 125 -10.17 -7.87 -8.79
CA VAL A 125 -9.19 -6.95 -8.27
C VAL A 125 -9.09 -5.74 -9.19
N PHE A 126 -9.08 -4.57 -8.60
CA PHE A 126 -8.89 -3.28 -9.26
C PHE A 126 -7.47 -2.80 -8.96
N LEU A 127 -6.67 -2.60 -10.00
CA LEU A 127 -5.32 -2.07 -9.87
C LEU A 127 -5.35 -0.57 -10.12
N GLU A 128 -4.73 0.21 -9.23
CA GLU A 128 -4.64 1.65 -9.42
C GLU A 128 -3.66 1.99 -10.55
N GLY A 129 -4.16 2.71 -11.54
CA GLY A 129 -3.36 3.14 -12.68
C GLY A 129 -2.21 4.04 -12.24
N GLY A 130 -0.97 3.70 -12.66
CA GLY A 130 0.22 4.46 -12.29
C GLY A 130 0.80 4.13 -10.90
N SER A 131 0.17 3.27 -10.11
CA SER A 131 0.67 2.89 -8.78
C SER A 131 1.82 1.89 -8.83
N PHE A 132 2.00 1.18 -9.96
CA PHE A 132 3.12 0.26 -10.10
C PHE A 132 4.44 1.03 -10.17
N THR A 133 5.26 0.84 -9.14
CA THR A 133 6.58 1.46 -9.03
C THR A 133 7.65 0.42 -8.75
N SER A 134 8.86 0.68 -9.26
CA SER A 134 10.04 -0.12 -8.99
C SER A 134 11.15 0.83 -8.55
N SER A 135 11.31 1.00 -7.25
CA SER A 135 12.36 1.84 -6.66
C SER A 135 13.14 1.07 -5.60
N PRO A 136 14.48 1.17 -5.57
CA PRO A 136 15.27 0.68 -4.44
C PRO A 136 15.12 1.54 -3.19
N PHE A 137 14.47 2.70 -3.31
CA PHE A 137 14.29 3.67 -2.24
C PHE A 137 12.81 3.89 -1.94
N ILE A 138 12.45 3.83 -0.68
CA ILE A 138 11.07 3.95 -0.21
C ILE A 138 11.04 5.02 0.88
N PRO A 139 10.33 6.14 0.65
CA PRO A 139 9.95 7.01 1.75
C PRO A 139 8.77 6.37 2.51
N ASP A 140 8.83 6.42 3.82
CA ASP A 140 7.76 5.97 4.70
C ASP A 140 7.59 6.98 5.85
N LEU A 141 6.38 7.12 6.37
CA LEU A 141 6.10 7.99 7.50
C LEU A 141 6.16 7.17 8.78
N ALA A 142 7.09 7.51 9.67
CA ALA A 142 7.21 6.81 10.94
C ALA A 142 5.96 7.02 11.80
N PRO A 143 5.39 5.96 12.40
CA PRO A 143 4.27 6.10 13.33
C PRO A 143 4.66 7.04 14.48
N GLY A 144 3.76 7.96 14.82
CA GLY A 144 4.01 8.91 15.91
C GLY A 144 2.76 9.65 16.34
N PRO A 145 2.83 10.41 17.45
CA PRO A 145 1.71 11.23 17.87
C PRO A 145 1.36 12.26 16.80
N GLY A 146 0.07 12.48 16.58
CA GLY A 146 -0.43 13.43 15.57
C GLY A 146 -0.48 12.88 14.14
N ILE A 147 -0.16 11.60 13.92
CA ILE A 147 -0.23 10.94 12.62
C ILE A 147 -1.38 9.93 12.61
N VAL A 148 -2.25 10.00 11.61
CA VAL A 148 -3.31 9.03 11.35
C VAL A 148 -3.25 8.65 9.87
N GLY A 149 -2.77 7.43 9.58
CA GLY A 149 -2.49 6.99 8.21
C GLY A 149 -1.43 7.88 7.57
N ASP A 150 -1.74 8.47 6.43
CA ASP A 150 -0.86 9.39 5.69
C ASP A 150 -1.13 10.87 6.05
N THR A 151 -1.94 11.12 7.06
CA THR A 151 -2.32 12.48 7.47
C THR A 151 -1.58 12.87 8.73
N LEU A 152 -0.91 14.01 8.66
CA LEU A 152 -0.32 14.69 9.80
C LEU A 152 -1.24 15.83 10.22
N TYR A 153 -1.56 15.87 11.51
CA TYR A 153 -2.22 17.03 12.08
C TYR A 153 -1.18 18.07 12.51
N GLU A 154 -1.38 19.30 12.11
CA GLU A 154 -0.59 20.44 12.59
C GLU A 154 -0.61 20.45 14.11
N SER A 155 0.54 20.30 14.69
CA SER A 155 0.66 20.16 16.13
C SER A 155 2.10 20.46 16.58
N CYS A 156 2.31 20.45 17.88
CA CYS A 156 3.64 20.59 18.48
C CYS A 156 4.49 19.32 18.40
N PHE A 157 4.14 18.36 17.54
CA PHE A 157 4.88 17.11 17.41
C PHE A 157 5.77 17.12 16.18
N ASP A 158 6.97 16.60 16.35
CA ASP A 158 7.86 16.31 15.24
C ASP A 158 7.38 15.07 14.47
N VAL A 159 7.55 15.11 13.16
CA VAL A 159 7.25 14.02 12.24
C VAL A 159 8.54 13.51 11.62
N THR A 160 8.69 12.22 11.52
CA THR A 160 9.88 11.62 10.94
C THR A 160 9.51 10.81 9.71
N PHE A 161 10.05 11.20 8.56
CA PHE A 161 10.11 10.38 7.36
C PHE A 161 11.30 9.46 7.45
N ILE A 162 11.09 8.17 7.20
CA ILE A 162 12.16 7.19 7.11
C ILE A 162 12.35 6.83 5.65
N PHE A 163 13.50 7.18 5.10
CA PHE A 163 13.89 6.76 3.77
C PHE A 163 14.62 5.44 3.87
N THR A 164 14.04 4.38 3.33
CA THR A 164 14.59 3.03 3.37
C THR A 164 15.21 2.67 2.02
N ARG A 165 16.46 2.20 2.05
CA ARG A 165 17.16 1.60 0.93
C ARG A 165 17.06 0.08 1.02
N THR A 166 16.59 -0.56 -0.06
CA THR A 166 16.56 -2.02 -0.19
C THR A 166 17.64 -2.52 -1.13
N GLY A 167 18.08 -3.77 -0.97
CA GLY A 167 19.11 -4.38 -1.81
C GLY A 167 20.53 -4.18 -1.30
N ASP A 168 21.51 -4.15 -2.22
CA ASP A 168 22.93 -4.04 -1.86
C ASP A 168 23.24 -2.69 -1.17
N SER A 169 23.73 -2.75 0.03
CA SER A 169 24.10 -1.58 0.83
C SER A 169 25.62 -1.36 0.96
N THR A 170 26.44 -2.15 0.30
CA THR A 170 27.91 -2.09 0.45
C THR A 170 28.54 -0.80 -0.07
N ASN A 171 27.88 -0.11 -0.99
CA ASN A 171 28.35 1.12 -1.60
C ASN A 171 27.49 2.32 -1.19
N THR A 172 28.02 3.53 -1.34
CA THR A 172 27.22 4.75 -1.23
C THR A 172 26.17 4.76 -2.35
N ALA A 173 24.95 5.15 -2.02
CA ALA A 173 23.90 5.40 -3.00
C ALA A 173 23.25 6.76 -2.74
N ALA A 174 22.87 7.44 -3.81
CA ALA A 174 22.14 8.69 -3.73
C ALA A 174 20.81 8.53 -4.47
N VAL A 175 19.79 9.19 -4.00
CA VAL A 175 18.47 9.24 -4.60
C VAL A 175 17.99 10.68 -4.62
N ASP A 176 17.53 11.13 -5.77
CA ASP A 176 16.99 12.47 -5.93
C ASP A 176 15.50 12.47 -5.54
N LEU A 177 15.06 13.54 -4.89
CA LEU A 177 13.69 13.74 -4.48
C LEU A 177 13.09 14.95 -5.19
N VAL A 178 11.89 14.78 -5.69
CA VAL A 178 11.01 15.89 -6.04
C VAL A 178 9.96 16.04 -4.96
N VAL A 179 9.96 17.18 -4.30
CA VAL A 179 8.97 17.52 -3.28
C VAL A 179 7.98 18.50 -3.90
N GLY A 180 6.71 18.13 -3.91
CA GLY A 180 5.60 18.91 -4.41
C GLY A 180 4.44 18.89 -3.42
N GLY A 181 3.25 19.27 -3.88
CA GLY A 181 2.06 19.40 -3.06
C GLY A 181 1.67 20.86 -2.87
N THR A 182 0.78 21.12 -1.93
CA THR A 182 0.32 22.49 -1.60
C THR A 182 1.09 23.12 -0.46
N ALA A 183 1.66 22.30 0.43
CA ALA A 183 2.46 22.76 1.57
C ALA A 183 3.78 23.42 1.13
N THR A 184 4.09 24.57 1.69
CA THR A 184 5.23 25.42 1.36
C THR A 184 6.36 25.25 2.38
N PRO A 185 7.57 24.81 1.98
CA PRO A 185 8.69 24.69 2.89
C PRO A 185 9.03 26.02 3.58
N GLY A 186 9.23 26.00 4.91
CA GLY A 186 9.54 27.15 5.72
C GLY A 186 8.34 27.95 6.18
N VAL A 187 7.16 27.69 5.65
CA VAL A 187 5.87 28.26 6.08
C VAL A 187 5.08 27.20 6.82
N ASP A 188 4.79 26.07 6.16
CA ASP A 188 3.89 25.04 6.66
C ASP A 188 4.65 23.88 7.32
N TYR A 189 5.93 23.73 6.98
CA TYR A 189 6.81 22.75 7.65
C TYR A 189 8.28 23.18 7.67
N ILE A 190 9.02 22.77 8.68
CA ILE A 190 10.45 23.04 8.88
C ILE A 190 11.18 21.84 9.52
N PRO A 191 12.43 21.53 9.08
CA PRO A 191 13.12 22.10 7.91
C PRO A 191 12.52 21.64 6.59
N ALA A 192 12.84 22.32 5.50
CA ALA A 192 12.52 21.83 4.16
C ALA A 192 13.15 20.46 3.92
N LEU A 193 12.42 19.57 3.22
CA LEU A 193 12.96 18.29 2.79
C LEU A 193 14.11 18.52 1.78
N PRO A 194 15.19 17.72 1.84
CA PRO A 194 16.29 17.84 0.91
C PRO A 194 15.87 17.37 -0.50
N SER A 195 16.52 17.90 -1.52
CA SER A 195 16.34 17.43 -2.91
C SER A 195 17.07 16.12 -3.21
N GLN A 196 17.93 15.64 -2.31
CA GLN A 196 18.67 14.39 -2.46
C GLN A 196 18.92 13.74 -1.10
N ILE A 197 18.75 12.43 -1.03
CA ILE A 197 19.13 11.59 0.10
C ILE A 197 20.37 10.79 -0.27
N VAL A 198 21.42 10.84 0.56
CA VAL A 198 22.65 10.08 0.35
C VAL A 198 22.77 9.01 1.44
N PHE A 199 22.76 7.75 1.05
CA PHE A 199 22.98 6.60 1.91
C PHE A 199 24.47 6.25 1.92
N PRO A 200 25.17 6.41 3.05
CA PRO A 200 26.52 5.88 3.20
C PRO A 200 26.57 4.35 3.05
N PRO A 201 27.75 3.74 2.84
CA PRO A 201 27.88 2.29 2.86
C PRO A 201 27.31 1.69 4.15
N PHE A 202 26.58 0.58 3.99
CA PHE A 202 25.94 -0.20 5.07
C PHE A 202 24.80 0.52 5.81
N VAL A 203 24.46 1.75 5.43
CA VAL A 203 23.29 2.46 5.95
C VAL A 203 22.08 2.13 5.06
N THR A 204 21.03 1.61 5.67
CA THR A 204 19.79 1.21 4.98
C THR A 204 18.61 2.11 5.29
N GLU A 205 18.71 2.94 6.33
CA GLU A 205 17.64 3.86 6.73
C GLU A 205 18.21 5.24 7.02
N ILE A 206 17.53 6.26 6.57
CA ILE A 206 17.84 7.67 6.88
C ILE A 206 16.55 8.34 7.36
N PRO A 207 16.47 8.65 8.66
CA PRO A 207 15.37 9.43 9.21
C PRO A 207 15.57 10.92 8.92
N ILE A 208 14.49 11.59 8.51
CA ILE A 208 14.42 13.04 8.40
C ILE A 208 13.25 13.53 9.20
N THR A 209 13.53 14.27 10.25
CA THR A 209 12.52 14.83 11.15
C THR A 209 12.20 16.25 10.73
N MET A 210 10.92 16.57 10.67
CA MET A 210 10.39 17.90 10.41
C MET A 210 9.26 18.20 11.38
N ASN A 211 8.96 19.47 11.54
CA ASN A 211 7.86 19.98 12.35
C ASN A 211 6.84 20.64 11.43
N ALA A 212 5.55 20.29 11.56
CA ALA A 212 4.47 21.01 10.91
C ALA A 212 4.20 22.31 11.67
N VAL A 213 4.15 23.41 10.95
CA VAL A 213 3.89 24.73 11.50
C VAL A 213 2.38 24.94 11.60
N ILE A 214 1.92 25.38 12.77
CA ILE A 214 0.50 25.70 12.96
C ILE A 214 0.21 27.04 12.32
N ASP A 215 -0.75 27.09 11.43
CA ASP A 215 -1.25 28.31 10.82
C ASP A 215 -2.79 28.33 10.74
N ALA A 216 -3.38 29.18 9.90
CA ALA A 216 -4.81 29.39 9.83
C ALA A 216 -5.43 28.97 8.48
N ASP A 217 -4.65 28.37 7.62
CA ASP A 217 -5.15 27.86 6.35
C ASP A 217 -5.67 26.42 6.44
N GLY A 218 -6.11 25.87 5.34
CA GLY A 218 -6.76 24.55 5.33
C GLY A 218 -5.77 23.41 5.16
N PRO A 219 -6.27 22.16 5.07
CA PRO A 219 -5.42 21.00 4.89
C PRO A 219 -4.53 21.09 3.66
N GLU A 220 -3.26 20.80 3.84
CA GLU A 220 -2.24 20.87 2.82
C GLU A 220 -1.60 19.50 2.55
N THR A 221 -0.84 19.39 1.48
CA THR A 221 -0.22 18.14 1.06
C THR A 221 1.28 18.32 0.83
N ILE A 222 2.06 17.31 1.25
CA ILE A 222 3.45 17.14 0.85
C ILE A 222 3.51 15.89 -0.03
N LEU A 223 3.90 16.05 -1.29
CA LEU A 223 4.08 14.94 -2.22
C LEU A 223 5.58 14.69 -2.41
N ILE A 224 6.06 13.52 -2.00
CA ILE A 224 7.45 13.12 -2.16
C ILE A 224 7.54 12.11 -3.31
N THR A 225 8.24 12.47 -4.37
CA THR A 225 8.52 11.60 -5.50
C THR A 225 10.01 11.27 -5.52
N VAL A 226 10.31 9.98 -5.56
CA VAL A 226 11.67 9.44 -5.71
C VAL A 226 11.99 9.28 -7.20
N ILE A 227 13.12 9.81 -7.68
CA ILE A 227 13.56 9.76 -9.07
C ILE A 227 14.94 9.07 -9.21
#